data_7eda868062641f6ed127e6127d5007c6
#
_entry.id   7eda868062641f6ed127e6127d5007c6
#
_cell.length_a   1.000
_cell.length_b   1.000
_cell.length_c   1.000
_cell.angle_alpha   90.00
_cell.angle_beta   90.00
_cell.angle_gamma   90.00
#
_symmetry.space_group_name_H-M   'P 1'
#
loop_
_entity.id
_entity.type
_entity.pdbx_description
1 polymer ?
#
loop_
_entity_poly.entity_id
_entity_poly.type
_entity_poly.pdbx_seq_one_letter_code
_entity_poly.pdbx_strand_id
1 'polypeptide(L)'
;MSFVDAHDFSVDLVMRVLGIPASTYYDWRVRRTNPGPRARADAELLGMIDAIRGEHEFAATYGSPRVWLKLRRRGVRVSRKRVERIMRVNGRRGAYQRKGWKGGSTKQNPRHPAAPDLLGRDFTATAPNTKWVADLTRILTGEGLLWLASVRDAFANKVVGWDSGPRATTELVVSALDYAIWSRDVRDGQLIHHSDKGCQYTSVRFTQRLVDAGIAPSTGGVGDSFDNALAENLWSTLKIELIYWPATTFGTRAEAQAALFRYIDG
;
A
#
# COMPACT_ATOMS: atom_id res chain seq x y z
N MET A 1 38.56 -9.97 7.23
CA MET A 1 39.34 -9.41 6.11
C MET A 1 39.71 -7.95 6.37
N SER A 2 38.76 -7.04 6.66
CA SER A 2 39.07 -5.61 6.91
C SER A 2 40.13 -5.38 7.98
N PHE A 3 40.21 -6.22 9.03
CA PHE A 3 41.23 -6.13 10.07
C PHE A 3 42.64 -6.41 9.53
N VAL A 4 42.78 -7.48 8.71
CA VAL A 4 44.09 -7.85 8.11
C VAL A 4 44.58 -6.81 7.09
N ASP A 5 43.61 -6.23 6.32
CA ASP A 5 43.88 -5.21 5.31
C ASP A 5 44.21 -3.83 5.93
N ALA A 6 43.80 -3.59 7.18
CA ALA A 6 43.96 -2.31 7.88
C ALA A 6 45.18 -2.24 8.83
N HIS A 7 45.90 -3.34 9.02
CA HIS A 7 47.05 -3.44 9.94
C HIS A 7 48.24 -4.12 9.27
N ASP A 8 49.45 -3.72 9.63
CA ASP A 8 50.72 -4.25 9.11
C ASP A 8 51.10 -5.64 9.64
N PHE A 9 50.11 -6.42 10.06
CA PHE A 9 50.41 -7.79 10.49
C PHE A 9 50.53 -8.75 9.30
N SER A 10 51.47 -9.68 9.39
CA SER A 10 51.60 -10.75 8.42
C SER A 10 50.30 -11.56 8.32
N VAL A 11 49.79 -11.75 7.09
CA VAL A 11 48.60 -12.56 6.83
C VAL A 11 48.71 -13.94 7.47
N ASP A 12 49.87 -14.60 7.34
CA ASP A 12 50.11 -15.95 7.87
C ASP A 12 50.01 -15.98 9.40
N LEU A 13 50.56 -14.94 10.07
CA LEU A 13 50.45 -14.84 11.52
C LEU A 13 48.98 -14.71 11.98
N VAL A 14 48.25 -13.80 11.37
CA VAL A 14 46.85 -13.59 11.74
C VAL A 14 45.99 -14.83 11.45
N MET A 15 46.18 -15.47 10.29
CA MET A 15 45.44 -16.67 9.91
C MET A 15 45.78 -17.86 10.83
N ARG A 16 47.01 -17.98 11.26
CA ARG A 16 47.44 -19.02 12.23
C ARG A 16 46.77 -18.81 13.59
N VAL A 17 46.74 -17.57 14.09
CA VAL A 17 46.09 -17.23 15.35
C VAL A 17 44.58 -17.49 15.32
N LEU A 18 43.96 -17.26 14.15
CA LEU A 18 42.51 -17.49 13.95
C LEU A 18 42.17 -18.95 13.63
N GLY A 19 43.16 -19.84 13.48
CA GLY A 19 42.95 -21.23 13.08
C GLY A 19 42.40 -21.38 11.67
N ILE A 20 42.63 -20.43 10.76
CA ILE A 20 42.13 -20.41 9.38
C ILE A 20 43.30 -20.63 8.44
N PRO A 21 43.21 -21.56 7.45
CA PRO A 21 44.23 -21.71 6.45
C PRO A 21 44.50 -20.42 5.66
N ALA A 22 45.78 -20.05 5.47
CA ALA A 22 46.12 -18.82 4.71
C ALA A 22 45.56 -18.82 3.29
N SER A 23 45.44 -20.01 2.65
CA SER A 23 44.76 -20.17 1.35
C SER A 23 43.33 -19.65 1.33
N THR A 24 42.60 -19.78 2.42
CA THR A 24 41.22 -19.27 2.57
C THR A 24 41.19 -17.74 2.48
N TYR A 25 42.17 -17.05 3.06
CA TYR A 25 42.27 -15.60 2.95
C TYR A 25 42.50 -15.14 1.51
N TYR A 26 43.46 -15.79 0.83
CA TYR A 26 43.78 -15.47 -0.58
C TYR A 26 42.60 -15.80 -1.51
N ASP A 27 41.88 -16.88 -1.27
CA ASP A 27 40.67 -17.26 -2.00
C ASP A 27 39.55 -16.19 -1.78
N TRP A 28 39.34 -15.71 -0.56
CA TRP A 28 38.42 -14.61 -0.29
C TRP A 28 38.84 -13.31 -0.99
N ARG A 29 40.15 -13.01 -1.04
CA ARG A 29 40.68 -11.84 -1.74
C ARG A 29 40.43 -11.91 -3.24
N VAL A 30 40.71 -13.07 -3.85
CA VAL A 30 40.41 -13.31 -5.27
C VAL A 30 38.92 -13.23 -5.57
N ARG A 31 38.06 -13.81 -4.72
CA ARG A 31 36.61 -13.74 -4.90
C ARG A 31 36.03 -12.34 -4.73
N ARG A 32 36.70 -11.47 -4.02
CA ARG A 32 36.31 -10.06 -3.88
C ARG A 32 36.50 -9.28 -5.17
N THR A 33 37.60 -9.54 -5.92
CA THR A 33 37.89 -8.91 -7.20
C THR A 33 37.28 -9.66 -8.40
N ASN A 34 37.11 -10.97 -8.28
CA ASN A 34 36.50 -11.82 -9.30
C ASN A 34 35.38 -12.70 -8.70
N PRO A 35 34.17 -12.14 -8.52
CA PRO A 35 33.06 -12.88 -7.94
C PRO A 35 32.66 -14.08 -8.79
N GLY A 36 32.38 -15.21 -8.13
CA GLY A 36 31.92 -16.43 -8.80
C GLY A 36 30.57 -16.26 -9.52
N PRO A 37 30.18 -17.21 -10.38
CA PRO A 37 28.98 -17.12 -11.21
C PRO A 37 27.69 -16.80 -10.43
N ARG A 38 27.51 -17.40 -9.24
CA ARG A 38 26.36 -17.13 -8.37
C ARG A 38 26.35 -15.71 -7.84
N ALA A 39 27.50 -15.16 -7.45
CA ALA A 39 27.59 -13.79 -6.93
C ALA A 39 27.33 -12.76 -8.04
N ARG A 40 27.83 -13.03 -9.26
CA ARG A 40 27.54 -12.21 -10.45
C ARG A 40 26.03 -12.22 -10.77
N ALA A 41 25.42 -13.40 -10.82
CA ALA A 41 23.98 -13.51 -11.06
C ALA A 41 23.12 -12.90 -9.94
N ASP A 42 23.61 -12.87 -8.68
CA ASP A 42 22.92 -12.16 -7.59
C ASP A 42 23.09 -10.63 -7.72
N ALA A 43 24.23 -10.14 -8.20
CA ALA A 43 24.44 -8.70 -8.46
C ALA A 43 23.60 -8.21 -9.64
N GLU A 44 23.49 -8.96 -10.73
CA GLU A 44 22.59 -8.66 -11.84
C GLU A 44 21.13 -8.59 -11.38
N LEU A 45 20.69 -9.57 -10.58
CA LEU A 45 19.35 -9.59 -10.03
C LEU A 45 19.11 -8.42 -9.07
N LEU A 46 20.11 -8.02 -8.28
CA LEU A 46 20.03 -6.81 -7.45
C LEU A 46 19.83 -5.56 -8.30
N GLY A 47 20.55 -5.42 -9.40
CA GLY A 47 20.36 -4.32 -10.35
C GLY A 47 18.92 -4.25 -10.90
N MET A 48 18.34 -5.41 -11.25
CA MET A 48 16.93 -5.48 -11.68
C MET A 48 15.95 -5.10 -10.55
N ILE A 49 16.23 -5.52 -9.31
CA ILE A 49 15.44 -5.16 -8.13
C ILE A 49 15.49 -3.65 -7.89
N ASP A 50 16.68 -3.05 -7.94
CA ASP A 50 16.87 -1.62 -7.75
C ASP A 50 16.21 -0.81 -8.87
N ALA A 51 16.27 -1.27 -10.12
CA ALA A 51 15.54 -0.67 -11.24
C ALA A 51 14.02 -0.68 -11.01
N ILE A 52 13.45 -1.81 -10.53
CA ILE A 52 12.03 -1.89 -10.18
C ILE A 52 11.68 -0.92 -9.06
N ARG A 53 12.53 -0.79 -8.05
CA ARG A 53 12.31 0.10 -6.91
C ARG A 53 12.56 1.57 -7.21
N GLY A 54 13.15 1.88 -8.35
CA GLY A 54 13.36 3.23 -8.87
C GLY A 54 12.39 3.66 -9.99
N GLU A 55 11.41 2.83 -10.38
CA GLU A 55 10.49 3.11 -11.50
C GLU A 55 9.66 4.38 -11.33
N HIS A 56 9.25 4.66 -10.11
CA HIS A 56 8.45 5.83 -9.76
C HIS A 56 8.59 6.15 -8.25
N GLU A 57 8.10 7.29 -7.84
CA GLU A 57 8.23 7.87 -6.50
C GLU A 57 7.93 6.85 -5.37
N PHE A 58 6.89 6.03 -5.53
CA PHE A 58 6.46 5.09 -4.48
C PHE A 58 7.06 3.69 -4.61
N ALA A 59 7.79 3.40 -5.68
CA ALA A 59 8.32 2.05 -5.93
C ALA A 59 9.39 1.62 -4.91
N ALA A 60 10.04 2.56 -4.24
CA ALA A 60 10.96 2.30 -3.13
C ALA A 60 10.30 1.58 -1.94
N THR A 61 8.98 1.67 -1.79
CA THR A 61 8.20 0.98 -0.75
C THR A 61 7.99 -0.50 -1.03
N TYR A 62 8.27 -0.97 -2.24
CA TYR A 62 7.98 -2.35 -2.64
C TYR A 62 8.79 -3.37 -1.86
N GLY A 63 8.08 -4.28 -1.18
CA GLY A 63 8.65 -5.46 -0.54
C GLY A 63 8.92 -6.60 -1.52
N SER A 64 9.59 -7.65 -1.05
CA SER A 64 9.96 -8.80 -1.88
C SER A 64 8.81 -9.48 -2.63
N PRO A 65 7.56 -9.56 -2.12
CA PRO A 65 6.45 -10.14 -2.88
C PRO A 65 6.10 -9.33 -4.13
N ARG A 66 6.02 -7.99 -4.00
CA ARG A 66 5.67 -7.11 -5.11
C ARG A 66 6.80 -7.03 -6.14
N VAL A 67 8.05 -6.95 -5.68
CA VAL A 67 9.25 -7.00 -6.55
C VAL A 67 9.32 -8.32 -7.32
N TRP A 68 9.11 -9.46 -6.64
CA TRP A 68 9.09 -10.76 -7.29
C TRP A 68 8.01 -10.88 -8.37
N LEU A 69 6.80 -10.36 -8.10
CA LEU A 69 5.72 -10.34 -9.08
C LEU A 69 6.07 -9.50 -10.32
N LYS A 70 6.69 -8.32 -10.12
CA LYS A 70 7.17 -7.48 -11.23
C LYS A 70 8.26 -8.16 -12.04
N LEU A 71 9.23 -8.82 -11.40
CA LEU A 71 10.26 -9.62 -12.08
C LEU A 71 9.63 -10.72 -12.94
N ARG A 72 8.64 -11.45 -12.42
CA ARG A 72 7.90 -12.47 -13.19
C ARG A 72 7.18 -11.88 -14.40
N ARG A 73 6.53 -10.74 -14.25
CA ARG A 73 5.85 -10.02 -15.36
C ARG A 73 6.85 -9.58 -16.45
N ARG A 74 8.11 -9.37 -16.10
CA ARG A 74 9.22 -9.07 -17.03
C ARG A 74 9.90 -10.33 -17.59
N GLY A 75 9.36 -11.52 -17.35
CA GLY A 75 9.90 -12.78 -17.82
C GLY A 75 11.08 -13.32 -17.01
N VAL A 76 11.47 -12.67 -15.89
CA VAL A 76 12.58 -13.13 -15.05
C VAL A 76 12.13 -14.28 -14.16
N ARG A 77 12.66 -15.48 -14.43
CA ARG A 77 12.36 -16.70 -13.65
C ARG A 77 13.28 -16.78 -12.43
N VAL A 78 12.77 -16.41 -11.27
CA VAL A 78 13.50 -16.43 -10.00
C VAL A 78 12.57 -16.86 -8.86
N SER A 79 13.10 -17.58 -7.86
CA SER A 79 12.32 -17.95 -6.69
C SER A 79 12.12 -16.74 -5.77
N ARG A 80 10.93 -16.65 -5.12
CA ARG A 80 10.64 -15.60 -4.14
C ARG A 80 11.67 -15.55 -3.01
N LYS A 81 12.11 -16.72 -2.51
CA LYS A 81 13.13 -16.81 -1.45
C LYS A 81 14.48 -16.18 -1.85
N ARG A 82 14.88 -16.31 -3.14
CA ARG A 82 16.11 -15.67 -3.63
C ARG A 82 15.97 -14.15 -3.66
N VAL A 83 14.86 -13.63 -4.15
CA VAL A 83 14.57 -12.19 -4.15
C VAL A 83 14.58 -11.64 -2.72
N GLU A 84 13.89 -12.31 -1.80
CA GLU A 84 13.83 -11.93 -0.39
C GLU A 84 15.23 -11.91 0.26
N ARG A 85 16.04 -12.93 0.02
CA ARG A 85 17.42 -13.00 0.52
C ARG A 85 18.27 -11.85 0.01
N ILE A 86 18.24 -11.59 -1.31
CA ILE A 86 19.03 -10.51 -1.93
C ILE A 86 18.59 -9.16 -1.38
N MET A 87 17.30 -8.89 -1.32
CA MET A 87 16.76 -7.65 -0.76
C MET A 87 17.19 -7.46 0.71
N ARG A 88 17.08 -8.51 1.53
CA ARG A 88 17.46 -8.46 2.95
C ARG A 88 18.96 -8.17 3.15
N VAL A 89 19.83 -8.89 2.43
CA VAL A 89 21.28 -8.73 2.56
C VAL A 89 21.74 -7.34 2.12
N ASN A 90 21.06 -6.74 1.14
CA ASN A 90 21.39 -5.42 0.61
C ASN A 90 20.55 -4.29 1.23
N GLY A 91 19.87 -4.53 2.37
CA GLY A 91 19.11 -3.51 3.08
C GLY A 91 17.85 -3.01 2.35
N ARG A 92 17.39 -3.70 1.31
CA ARG A 92 16.19 -3.34 0.55
C ARG A 92 14.96 -3.87 1.28
N ARG A 93 14.37 -3.03 2.14
CA ARG A 93 13.17 -3.37 2.90
C ARG A 93 11.93 -2.77 2.22
N GLY A 94 10.83 -3.52 2.21
CA GLY A 94 9.52 -2.99 1.85
C GLY A 94 8.92 -2.21 3.01
N ALA A 95 8.01 -1.30 2.69
CA ALA A 95 7.24 -0.59 3.69
C ALA A 95 6.38 -1.57 4.51
N TYR A 96 6.29 -1.33 5.82
CA TYR A 96 5.48 -2.13 6.74
C TYR A 96 4.84 -1.23 7.79
N GLN A 97 3.67 -1.64 8.27
CA GLN A 97 2.95 -0.91 9.30
C GLN A 97 3.66 -1.05 10.64
N ARG A 98 4.02 0.07 11.27
CA ARG A 98 4.45 0.09 12.67
C ARG A 98 3.20 0.04 13.54
N LYS A 99 3.18 -0.86 14.55
CA LYS A 99 2.11 -0.89 15.54
C LYS A 99 2.04 0.47 16.25
N GLY A 100 0.93 1.15 16.14
CA GLY A 100 0.67 2.39 16.86
C GLY A 100 -0.50 3.16 16.25
N TRP A 101 -1.43 3.44 17.03
CA TRP A 101 -2.60 4.30 17.02
C TRP A 101 -3.95 3.59 16.82
N LYS A 102 -4.73 3.64 17.90
CA LYS A 102 -6.14 3.26 17.91
C LYS A 102 -6.94 4.57 17.84
N GLY A 103 -7.32 4.97 16.64
CA GLY A 103 -8.27 6.07 16.43
C GLY A 103 -9.70 5.61 16.65
N GLY A 104 -10.54 6.45 17.26
CA GLY A 104 -11.95 6.16 17.46
C GLY A 104 -12.71 6.03 16.14
N SER A 105 -13.72 5.16 16.12
CA SER A 105 -14.63 4.95 15.00
C SER A 105 -15.62 6.12 14.86
N THR A 106 -16.08 6.37 13.65
CA THR A 106 -17.20 7.28 13.33
C THR A 106 -18.45 6.86 14.10
N LYS A 107 -19.19 7.83 14.66
CA LYS A 107 -20.43 7.55 15.39
C LYS A 107 -21.61 7.54 14.42
N GLN A 108 -22.44 6.49 14.50
CA GLN A 108 -23.70 6.42 13.76
C GLN A 108 -24.69 7.46 14.33
N ASN A 109 -25.49 8.09 13.43
CA ASN A 109 -26.66 8.84 13.85
C ASN A 109 -27.84 7.86 13.98
N PRO A 110 -28.38 7.62 15.18
CA PRO A 110 -29.45 6.62 15.37
C PRO A 110 -30.79 6.99 14.68
N ARG A 111 -30.94 8.22 14.19
CA ARG A 111 -32.15 8.69 13.49
C ARG A 111 -32.17 8.30 12.00
N HIS A 112 -31.07 7.83 11.44
CA HIS A 112 -31.01 7.42 10.04
C HIS A 112 -30.95 5.89 9.96
N PRO A 113 -31.97 5.23 9.33
CA PRO A 113 -31.92 3.81 9.09
C PRO A 113 -30.77 3.48 8.16
N ALA A 114 -29.93 2.54 8.59
CA ALA A 114 -28.84 2.03 7.76
C ALA A 114 -29.38 1.00 6.77
N ALA A 115 -28.83 0.96 5.56
CA ALA A 115 -29.14 -0.08 4.58
C ALA A 115 -28.74 -1.47 5.11
N PRO A 116 -29.36 -2.56 4.64
CA PRO A 116 -28.98 -3.92 5.02
C PRO A 116 -27.55 -4.24 4.53
N ASP A 117 -26.89 -5.18 5.20
CA ASP A 117 -25.62 -5.73 4.70
C ASP A 117 -25.91 -6.71 3.56
N LEU A 118 -25.56 -6.31 2.33
CA LEU A 118 -25.69 -7.12 1.12
C LEU A 118 -24.43 -7.92 0.79
N LEU A 119 -23.30 -7.62 1.45
CA LEU A 119 -22.04 -8.33 1.20
C LEU A 119 -21.84 -9.53 2.09
N GLY A 120 -22.31 -9.50 3.35
CA GLY A 120 -22.13 -10.60 4.29
C GLY A 120 -20.65 -11.02 4.44
N ARG A 121 -19.73 -10.03 4.43
CA ARG A 121 -18.26 -10.24 4.42
C ARG A 121 -17.67 -10.87 3.16
N ASP A 122 -18.46 -11.10 2.10
CA ASP A 122 -17.94 -11.55 0.81
C ASP A 122 -17.57 -10.34 -0.07
N PHE A 123 -16.29 -9.97 -0.03
CA PHE A 123 -15.71 -8.92 -0.88
C PHE A 123 -15.21 -9.44 -2.23
N THR A 124 -15.43 -10.73 -2.55
CA THR A 124 -15.04 -11.24 -3.85
C THR A 124 -15.99 -10.70 -4.93
N ALA A 125 -15.40 -10.15 -5.99
CA ALA A 125 -16.13 -9.67 -7.14
C ALA A 125 -15.70 -10.43 -8.38
N THR A 126 -16.66 -10.82 -9.24
CA THR A 126 -16.40 -11.59 -10.45
C THR A 126 -16.15 -10.71 -11.67
N ALA A 127 -16.56 -9.43 -11.61
CA ALA A 127 -16.38 -8.46 -12.66
C ALA A 127 -16.18 -7.06 -12.09
N PRO A 128 -15.59 -6.12 -12.87
CA PRO A 128 -15.52 -4.72 -12.48
C PRO A 128 -16.91 -4.11 -12.25
N ASN A 129 -16.99 -3.14 -11.36
CA ASN A 129 -18.21 -2.37 -11.07
C ASN A 129 -19.42 -3.24 -10.61
N THR A 130 -19.15 -4.32 -9.88
CA THR A 130 -20.20 -5.12 -9.23
C THR A 130 -20.26 -4.88 -7.73
N LYS A 131 -19.10 -4.60 -7.11
CA LYS A 131 -19.01 -4.29 -5.68
C LYS A 131 -18.02 -3.15 -5.50
N TRP A 132 -18.50 -2.03 -4.96
CA TRP A 132 -17.67 -0.92 -4.51
C TRP A 132 -17.67 -0.86 -3.00
N VAL A 133 -16.51 -0.54 -2.43
CA VAL A 133 -16.32 -0.36 -1.00
C VAL A 133 -15.82 1.05 -0.75
N ALA A 134 -16.49 1.77 0.13
CA ALA A 134 -16.15 3.15 0.46
C ALA A 134 -15.82 3.31 1.94
N ASP A 135 -14.92 4.25 2.22
CA ASP A 135 -14.54 4.63 3.58
C ASP A 135 -13.95 6.04 3.61
N LEU A 136 -13.91 6.59 4.83
CA LEU A 136 -13.32 7.87 5.16
C LEU A 136 -12.05 7.67 6.00
N THR A 137 -11.00 8.36 5.63
CA THR A 137 -9.81 8.42 6.47
C THR A 137 -9.33 9.86 6.66
N ARG A 138 -8.35 10.05 7.53
CA ARG A 138 -7.78 11.36 7.83
C ARG A 138 -6.26 11.33 7.72
N ILE A 139 -5.70 12.43 7.24
CA ILE A 139 -4.28 12.71 7.15
C ILE A 139 -4.01 13.97 7.96
N LEU A 140 -3.00 13.93 8.82
CA LEU A 140 -2.58 15.09 9.59
C LEU A 140 -1.67 15.97 8.75
N THR A 141 -1.96 17.28 8.72
CA THR A 141 -1.13 18.31 8.09
C THR A 141 -0.83 19.42 9.09
N GLY A 142 0.09 20.32 8.77
CA GLY A 142 0.38 21.52 9.58
C GLY A 142 -0.82 22.47 9.75
N GLU A 143 -1.77 22.43 8.80
CA GLU A 143 -3.04 23.20 8.86
C GLU A 143 -4.18 22.44 9.55
N GLY A 144 -3.92 21.28 10.13
CA GLY A 144 -4.91 20.40 10.74
C GLY A 144 -5.27 19.18 9.86
N LEU A 145 -6.45 18.62 10.11
CA LEU A 145 -6.85 17.39 9.41
C LEU A 145 -7.26 17.66 7.96
N LEU A 146 -6.80 16.80 7.06
CA LEU A 146 -7.36 16.56 5.74
C LEU A 146 -8.13 15.25 5.77
N TRP A 147 -9.42 15.29 5.46
CA TRP A 147 -10.23 14.10 5.29
C TRP A 147 -10.19 13.64 3.84
N LEU A 148 -10.16 12.34 3.64
CA LEU A 148 -10.13 11.68 2.36
C LEU A 148 -11.26 10.66 2.31
N ALA A 149 -12.19 10.83 1.38
CA ALA A 149 -13.20 9.85 1.01
C ALA A 149 -12.71 9.07 -0.20
N SER A 150 -12.94 7.78 -0.24
CA SER A 150 -12.67 6.97 -1.43
C SER A 150 -13.72 5.93 -1.69
N VAL A 151 -13.86 5.60 -2.95
CA VAL A 151 -14.63 4.48 -3.48
C VAL A 151 -13.65 3.54 -4.19
N ARG A 152 -13.63 2.27 -3.81
CA ARG A 152 -12.74 1.25 -4.32
C ARG A 152 -13.52 0.13 -4.98
N ASP A 153 -13.17 -0.23 -6.20
CA ASP A 153 -13.69 -1.42 -6.88
C ASP A 153 -13.06 -2.68 -6.28
N ALA A 154 -13.88 -3.59 -5.78
CA ALA A 154 -13.44 -4.83 -5.15
C ALA A 154 -12.78 -5.81 -6.13
N PHE A 155 -13.16 -5.79 -7.41
CA PHE A 155 -12.57 -6.66 -8.45
C PHE A 155 -11.13 -6.25 -8.80
N ALA A 156 -10.97 -5.00 -9.20
CA ALA A 156 -9.66 -4.49 -9.63
C ALA A 156 -8.78 -4.04 -8.46
N ASN A 157 -9.35 -3.89 -7.26
CA ASN A 157 -8.70 -3.23 -6.12
C ASN A 157 -8.24 -1.80 -6.42
N LYS A 158 -8.84 -1.14 -7.41
CA LYS A 158 -8.53 0.22 -7.84
C LYS A 158 -9.45 1.22 -7.14
N VAL A 159 -8.92 2.36 -6.74
CA VAL A 159 -9.72 3.52 -6.35
C VAL A 159 -10.37 4.05 -7.62
N VAL A 160 -11.69 4.10 -7.63
CA VAL A 160 -12.51 4.52 -8.77
C VAL A 160 -13.10 5.91 -8.60
N GLY A 161 -13.13 6.38 -7.34
CA GLY A 161 -13.54 7.74 -7.02
C GLY A 161 -12.93 8.16 -5.68
N TRP A 162 -12.57 9.43 -5.57
CA TRP A 162 -12.08 10.00 -4.33
C TRP A 162 -12.26 11.52 -4.31
N ASP A 163 -12.30 12.06 -3.11
CA ASP A 163 -12.24 13.49 -2.87
C ASP A 163 -11.65 13.76 -1.48
N SER A 164 -11.12 14.95 -1.26
CA SER A 164 -10.53 15.33 0.02
C SER A 164 -10.87 16.76 0.44
N GLY A 165 -11.00 16.95 1.75
CA GLY A 165 -11.39 18.23 2.29
C GLY A 165 -11.11 18.41 3.78
N PRO A 166 -11.29 19.62 4.33
CA PRO A 166 -10.96 19.92 5.72
C PRO A 166 -11.93 19.29 6.74
N ARG A 167 -13.09 18.78 6.29
CA ARG A 167 -14.15 18.23 7.14
C ARG A 167 -14.71 16.95 6.53
N ALA A 168 -15.09 16.00 7.39
CA ALA A 168 -15.80 14.77 7.00
C ALA A 168 -17.31 15.08 6.83
N THR A 169 -17.69 15.63 5.70
CA THR A 169 -19.09 16.01 5.41
C THR A 169 -19.76 15.01 4.48
N THR A 170 -21.07 15.07 4.38
CA THR A 170 -21.83 14.29 3.38
C THR A 170 -21.45 14.69 1.95
N GLU A 171 -21.21 15.98 1.72
CA GLU A 171 -20.77 16.49 0.42
C GLU A 171 -19.48 15.84 -0.05
N LEU A 172 -18.52 15.62 0.87
CA LEU A 172 -17.24 14.99 0.56
C LEU A 172 -17.43 13.56 0.04
N VAL A 173 -18.27 12.75 0.70
CA VAL A 173 -18.52 11.37 0.27
C VAL A 173 -19.38 11.31 -1.00
N VAL A 174 -20.30 12.26 -1.19
CA VAL A 174 -21.09 12.39 -2.44
C VAL A 174 -20.17 12.76 -3.60
N SER A 175 -19.25 13.70 -3.42
CA SER A 175 -18.29 14.10 -4.45
C SER A 175 -17.40 12.92 -4.89
N ALA A 176 -16.89 12.13 -3.93
CA ALA A 176 -16.13 10.92 -4.23
C ALA A 176 -16.97 9.87 -5.01
N LEU A 177 -18.25 9.73 -4.65
CA LEU A 177 -19.19 8.84 -5.35
C LEU A 177 -19.49 9.35 -6.77
N ASP A 178 -19.74 10.65 -6.94
CA ASP A 178 -19.99 11.26 -8.25
C ASP A 178 -18.82 11.07 -9.20
N TYR A 179 -17.59 11.24 -8.70
CA TYR A 179 -16.40 10.96 -9.48
C TYR A 179 -16.32 9.48 -9.88
N ALA A 180 -16.65 8.56 -8.96
CA ALA A 180 -16.68 7.12 -9.26
C ALA A 180 -17.70 6.78 -10.34
N ILE A 181 -18.91 7.34 -10.25
CA ILE A 181 -19.99 7.15 -11.25
C ILE A 181 -19.55 7.69 -12.61
N TRP A 182 -18.99 8.90 -12.64
CA TRP A 182 -18.52 9.54 -13.88
C TRP A 182 -17.36 8.75 -14.52
N SER A 183 -16.43 8.23 -13.72
CA SER A 183 -15.22 7.55 -14.22
C SER A 183 -15.47 6.12 -14.67
N ARG A 184 -16.66 5.56 -14.39
CA ARG A 184 -16.99 4.14 -14.61
C ARG A 184 -18.30 3.95 -15.36
N ASP A 185 -18.37 2.84 -16.10
CA ASP A 185 -19.62 2.36 -16.70
C ASP A 185 -20.44 1.66 -15.60
N VAL A 186 -21.34 2.43 -14.99
CA VAL A 186 -22.25 1.94 -13.94
C VAL A 186 -23.54 1.47 -14.61
N ARG A 187 -23.85 0.18 -14.43
CA ARG A 187 -25.09 -0.43 -14.96
C ARG A 187 -26.12 -0.54 -13.85
N ASP A 188 -27.33 -0.14 -14.17
CA ASP A 188 -28.46 -0.12 -13.25
C ASP A 188 -28.70 -1.50 -12.60
N GLY A 189 -28.83 -1.52 -11.26
CA GLY A 189 -29.14 -2.69 -10.45
C GLY A 189 -28.04 -3.73 -10.32
N GLN A 190 -26.84 -3.55 -10.91
CA GLN A 190 -25.75 -4.53 -10.85
C GLN A 190 -24.67 -4.20 -9.83
N LEU A 191 -24.59 -2.96 -9.39
CA LEU A 191 -23.55 -2.46 -8.49
C LEU A 191 -24.07 -2.35 -7.07
N ILE A 192 -23.34 -2.93 -6.12
CA ILE A 192 -23.52 -2.72 -4.68
C ILE A 192 -22.46 -1.75 -4.20
N HIS A 193 -22.86 -0.69 -3.50
CA HIS A 193 -21.98 0.22 -2.79
C HIS A 193 -22.04 -0.08 -1.30
N HIS A 194 -20.92 -0.51 -0.74
CA HIS A 194 -20.80 -0.87 0.68
C HIS A 194 -19.92 0.13 1.44
N SER A 195 -20.38 0.53 2.62
CA SER A 195 -19.65 1.44 3.52
C SER A 195 -19.89 1.07 4.99
N ASP A 196 -19.16 1.72 5.89
CA ASP A 196 -19.49 1.68 7.31
C ASP A 196 -20.81 2.44 7.61
N LYS A 197 -21.29 2.33 8.85
CA LYS A 197 -22.48 3.08 9.33
C LYS A 197 -22.17 4.52 9.74
N GLY A 198 -21.16 5.15 9.17
CA GLY A 198 -20.86 6.56 9.40
C GLY A 198 -22.05 7.47 9.04
N CYS A 199 -22.21 8.57 9.79
CA CYS A 199 -23.32 9.50 9.58
C CYS A 199 -23.33 10.12 8.19
N GLN A 200 -22.18 10.18 7.51
CA GLN A 200 -22.04 10.66 6.14
C GLN A 200 -22.70 9.71 5.13
N TYR A 201 -22.43 8.40 5.28
CA TYR A 201 -22.95 7.35 4.40
C TYR A 201 -24.41 6.97 4.67
N THR A 202 -24.90 7.20 5.88
CA THR A 202 -26.31 7.00 6.25
C THR A 202 -27.19 8.23 6.05
N SER A 203 -26.65 9.31 5.49
CA SER A 203 -27.40 10.53 5.20
C SER A 203 -28.39 10.31 4.05
N VAL A 204 -29.56 10.95 4.15
CA VAL A 204 -30.61 10.88 3.10
C VAL A 204 -30.06 11.29 1.74
N ARG A 205 -29.24 12.34 1.68
CA ARG A 205 -28.65 12.83 0.43
C ARG A 205 -27.73 11.80 -0.23
N PHE A 206 -26.90 11.11 0.56
CA PHE A 206 -26.01 10.08 0.02
C PHE A 206 -26.79 8.85 -0.47
N THR A 207 -27.75 8.38 0.34
CA THR A 207 -28.60 7.25 -0.03
C THR A 207 -29.42 7.55 -1.29
N GLN A 208 -30.01 8.77 -1.37
CA GLN A 208 -30.76 9.18 -2.56
C GLN A 208 -29.86 9.21 -3.81
N ARG A 209 -28.62 9.68 -3.68
CA ARG A 209 -27.67 9.71 -4.81
C ARG A 209 -27.31 8.32 -5.33
N LEU A 210 -27.21 7.31 -4.44
CA LEU A 210 -27.02 5.92 -4.84
C LEU A 210 -28.24 5.40 -5.61
N VAL A 211 -29.45 5.63 -5.09
CA VAL A 211 -30.71 5.21 -5.72
C VAL A 211 -30.87 5.85 -7.11
N ASP A 212 -30.61 7.16 -7.22
CA ASP A 212 -30.68 7.89 -8.51
C ASP A 212 -29.70 7.35 -9.56
N ALA A 213 -28.59 6.72 -9.11
CA ALA A 213 -27.62 6.09 -9.99
C ALA A 213 -27.87 4.60 -10.21
N GLY A 214 -28.98 4.02 -9.69
CA GLY A 214 -29.28 2.59 -9.79
C GLY A 214 -28.32 1.70 -8.99
N ILE A 215 -27.66 2.23 -7.96
CA ILE A 215 -26.66 1.54 -7.13
C ILE A 215 -27.34 1.07 -5.83
N ALA A 216 -27.20 -0.21 -5.51
CA ALA A 216 -27.75 -0.77 -4.28
C ALA A 216 -26.90 -0.36 -3.05
N PRO A 217 -27.47 0.37 -2.05
CA PRO A 217 -26.77 0.71 -0.83
C PRO A 217 -26.61 -0.53 0.07
N SER A 218 -25.44 -0.66 0.68
CA SER A 218 -25.13 -1.70 1.66
C SER A 218 -24.29 -1.11 2.81
N THR A 219 -24.52 -1.55 4.05
CA THR A 219 -23.76 -1.09 5.20
C THR A 219 -23.33 -2.25 6.09
N GLY A 220 -22.09 -2.24 6.55
CA GLY A 220 -21.56 -3.25 7.48
C GLY A 220 -22.20 -3.21 8.87
N GLY A 221 -21.86 -4.17 9.73
CA GLY A 221 -22.32 -4.25 11.12
C GLY A 221 -21.81 -3.09 12.00
N VAL A 222 -22.46 -2.84 13.14
CA VAL A 222 -21.99 -1.83 14.09
C VAL A 222 -20.77 -2.35 14.83
N GLY A 223 -19.63 -1.66 14.69
CA GLY A 223 -18.40 -1.95 15.47
C GLY A 223 -17.61 -3.17 14.99
N ASP A 224 -17.97 -3.75 13.84
CA ASP A 224 -17.21 -4.87 13.26
C ASP A 224 -16.25 -4.35 12.17
N SER A 225 -14.95 -4.30 12.51
CA SER A 225 -13.89 -3.88 11.59
C SER A 225 -13.70 -4.85 10.41
N PHE A 226 -14.20 -6.10 10.52
CA PHE A 226 -14.11 -7.05 9.42
C PHE A 226 -15.07 -6.72 8.26
N ASP A 227 -16.17 -6.04 8.55
CA ASP A 227 -17.17 -5.67 7.56
C ASP A 227 -16.69 -4.58 6.58
N ASN A 228 -15.57 -3.89 6.88
CA ASN A 228 -14.93 -2.91 5.99
C ASN A 228 -13.43 -3.17 5.76
N ALA A 229 -13.00 -4.42 5.95
CA ALA A 229 -11.59 -4.82 5.91
C ALA A 229 -10.90 -4.45 4.58
N LEU A 230 -11.62 -4.45 3.47
CA LEU A 230 -11.08 -4.11 2.15
C LEU A 230 -10.71 -2.61 2.07
N ALA A 231 -11.56 -1.73 2.60
CA ALA A 231 -11.28 -0.30 2.66
C ALA A 231 -10.17 0.03 3.66
N GLU A 232 -10.15 -0.61 4.83
CA GLU A 232 -9.08 -0.45 5.82
C GLU A 232 -7.71 -0.88 5.27
N ASN A 233 -7.66 -1.92 4.45
CA ASN A 233 -6.43 -2.36 3.77
C ASN A 233 -5.90 -1.28 2.81
N LEU A 234 -6.78 -0.58 2.08
CA LEU A 234 -6.39 0.55 1.23
C LEU A 234 -5.72 1.65 2.05
N TRP A 235 -6.34 2.06 3.16
CA TRP A 235 -5.80 3.11 4.02
C TRP A 235 -4.48 2.75 4.66
N SER A 236 -4.35 1.49 5.08
CA SER A 236 -3.09 1.00 5.61
C SER A 236 -1.97 1.10 4.58
N THR A 237 -2.24 0.67 3.34
CA THR A 237 -1.27 0.73 2.24
C THR A 237 -0.91 2.17 1.90
N LEU A 238 -1.90 3.04 1.66
CA LEU A 238 -1.70 4.43 1.34
C LEU A 238 -0.89 5.16 2.43
N LYS A 239 -1.29 5.02 3.69
CA LYS A 239 -0.59 5.68 4.81
C LYS A 239 0.84 5.16 4.98
N ILE A 240 1.06 3.86 4.80
CA ILE A 240 2.40 3.28 4.89
C ILE A 240 3.27 3.80 3.75
N GLU A 241 2.79 3.76 2.52
CA GLU A 241 3.59 4.08 1.34
C GLU A 241 3.81 5.59 1.16
N LEU A 242 2.80 6.41 1.47
CA LEU A 242 2.83 7.86 1.25
C LEU A 242 3.33 8.65 2.47
N ILE A 243 3.05 8.19 3.69
CA ILE A 243 3.27 8.97 4.91
C ILE A 243 4.32 8.34 5.82
N TYR A 244 4.06 7.12 6.31
CA TYR A 244 4.84 6.56 7.41
C TYR A 244 6.23 6.06 6.99
N TRP A 245 6.34 5.47 5.80
CA TRP A 245 7.62 4.95 5.32
C TRP A 245 8.58 6.05 4.90
N PRO A 246 8.16 7.05 4.09
CA PRO A 246 9.00 8.20 3.78
C PRO A 246 9.18 9.16 4.97
N ALA A 247 8.45 8.95 6.08
CA ALA A 247 8.34 9.89 7.20
C ALA A 247 7.88 11.30 6.74
N THR A 248 6.98 11.33 5.77
CA THR A 248 6.47 12.57 5.18
C THR A 248 5.58 13.31 6.16
N THR A 249 5.82 14.59 6.32
CA THR A 249 4.93 15.53 7.00
C THR A 249 4.49 16.59 6.00
N PHE A 250 3.18 16.78 5.87
CA PHE A 250 2.63 17.81 4.99
C PHE A 250 2.46 19.10 5.77
N GLY A 251 3.02 20.20 5.28
CA GLY A 251 2.83 21.54 5.88
C GLY A 251 1.40 22.03 5.66
N THR A 252 0.85 21.78 4.48
CA THR A 252 -0.49 22.26 4.08
C THR A 252 -1.39 21.11 3.60
N ARG A 253 -2.71 21.36 3.58
CA ARG A 253 -3.68 20.44 2.97
C ARG A 253 -3.47 20.31 1.47
N ALA A 254 -3.07 21.40 0.80
CA ALA A 254 -2.81 21.41 -0.63
C ALA A 254 -1.64 20.50 -1.01
N GLU A 255 -0.56 20.48 -0.23
CA GLU A 255 0.55 19.54 -0.41
C GLU A 255 0.10 18.09 -0.28
N ALA A 256 -0.71 17.78 0.75
CA ALA A 256 -1.26 16.45 0.95
C ALA A 256 -2.19 16.03 -0.20
N GLN A 257 -3.04 16.93 -0.71
CA GLN A 257 -3.91 16.68 -1.86
C GLN A 257 -3.11 16.40 -3.13
N ALA A 258 -2.08 17.19 -3.41
CA ALA A 258 -1.21 16.96 -4.57
C ALA A 258 -0.48 15.61 -4.48
N ALA A 259 -0.04 15.21 -3.29
CA ALA A 259 0.58 13.90 -3.08
C ALA A 259 -0.41 12.75 -3.26
N LEU A 260 -1.66 12.91 -2.77
CA LEU A 260 -2.74 11.94 -2.98
C LEU A 260 -3.08 11.78 -4.46
N PHE A 261 -3.16 12.88 -5.21
CA PHE A 261 -3.41 12.85 -6.65
C PHE A 261 -2.34 12.03 -7.39
N ARG A 262 -1.06 12.32 -7.14
CA ARG A 262 0.04 11.53 -7.74
C ARG A 262 0.03 10.06 -7.34
N TYR A 263 -0.44 9.75 -6.13
CA TYR A 263 -0.48 8.38 -5.63
C TYR A 263 -1.65 7.56 -6.17
N ILE A 264 -2.83 8.18 -6.32
CA ILE A 264 -4.07 7.49 -6.70
C ILE A 264 -4.25 7.46 -8.23
N ASP A 265 -3.99 8.58 -8.91
CA ASP A 265 -4.28 8.77 -10.34
C ASP A 265 -3.03 8.70 -11.22
N GLY A 266 -1.81 8.81 -10.66
CA GLY A 266 -0.52 8.66 -11.35
C GLY A 266 -0.05 7.23 -11.36
#